data_56603e3ce3d2ffc81dbedff27ce99836
#
_entry.id   56603e3ce3d2ffc81dbedff27ce99836
#
_cell.length_a   1.000
_cell.length_b   1.000
_cell.length_c   1.000
_cell.angle_alpha   90.00
_cell.angle_beta   90.00
_cell.angle_gamma   90.00
#
_symmetry.space_group_name_H-M   'P 1'
#
loop_
_entity.id
_entity.type
_entity.pdbx_description
1 polymer ?
#
loop_
_entity_poly.entity_id
_entity_poly.type
_entity_poly.pdbx_seq_one_letter_code
_entity_poly.pdbx_strand_id
1 'polypeptide(L)'
;MSDTPKVSTSDVAAAAGVSRATVQRWAKAGLLPLPTVYYGLKPGKHSYWDEKAPAQAAWVAAQISAGRTFEQIKAALDAGAFRP
;
A
#
# COMPACT_ATOMS: atom_id res chain seq x y z
N MET A 1 12.93 -1.58 23.87
CA MET A 1 12.48 -2.52 22.90
C MET A 1 11.84 -1.79 21.72
N SER A 2 12.45 -1.88 20.60
CA SER A 2 11.91 -1.20 19.43
C SER A 2 10.97 -2.14 18.70
N ASP A 3 9.70 -1.90 18.84
CA ASP A 3 8.76 -2.60 18.00
C ASP A 3 8.71 -1.88 16.67
N THR A 4 9.08 -2.59 15.62
CA THR A 4 8.86 -2.08 14.29
C THR A 4 7.35 -1.91 14.13
N PRO A 5 6.86 -0.71 13.83
CA PRO A 5 5.42 -0.54 13.65
C PRO A 5 4.93 -1.45 12.55
N LYS A 6 3.95 -2.27 12.88
CA LYS A 6 3.32 -3.13 11.88
C LYS A 6 2.16 -2.38 11.27
N VAL A 7 2.22 -2.18 9.98
CA VAL A 7 1.19 -1.44 9.24
C VAL A 7 0.14 -2.43 8.75
N SER A 8 -1.10 -2.22 9.15
CA SER A 8 -2.22 -3.05 8.71
C SER A 8 -2.80 -2.53 7.40
N THR A 9 -3.61 -3.37 6.74
CA THR A 9 -4.34 -2.94 5.55
C THR A 9 -5.25 -1.75 5.87
N SER A 10 -5.85 -1.74 7.06
CA SER A 10 -6.70 -0.62 7.50
C SER A 10 -5.90 0.68 7.61
N ASP A 11 -4.66 0.61 8.08
CA ASP A 11 -3.80 1.79 8.18
C ASP A 11 -3.48 2.36 6.80
N VAL A 12 -3.18 1.49 5.84
CA VAL A 12 -2.91 1.91 4.45
C VAL A 12 -4.16 2.52 3.84
N ALA A 13 -5.30 1.88 4.02
CA ALA A 13 -6.58 2.37 3.49
C ALA A 13 -6.94 3.74 4.07
N ALA A 14 -6.76 3.91 5.38
CA ALA A 14 -7.05 5.19 6.04
C ALA A 14 -6.16 6.31 5.52
N ALA A 15 -4.87 6.03 5.32
CA ALA A 15 -3.92 7.03 4.83
C ALA A 15 -4.28 7.52 3.42
N ALA A 16 -4.83 6.65 2.59
CA ALA A 16 -5.22 6.98 1.21
C ALA A 16 -6.68 7.41 1.10
N GLY A 17 -7.48 7.23 2.15
CA GLY A 17 -8.91 7.54 2.12
C GLY A 17 -9.71 6.58 1.25
N VAL A 18 -9.30 5.31 1.17
CA VAL A 18 -9.95 4.31 0.33
C VAL A 18 -10.30 3.07 1.14
N SER A 19 -11.03 2.13 0.53
CA SER A 19 -11.37 0.88 1.18
C SER A 19 -10.20 -0.09 1.19
N ARG A 20 -10.25 -1.09 2.08
CA ARG A 20 -9.25 -2.15 2.12
C ARG A 20 -9.21 -2.93 0.80
N ALA A 21 -10.36 -3.13 0.18
CA ALA A 21 -10.43 -3.80 -1.13
C ALA A 21 -9.65 -3.04 -2.19
N THR A 22 -9.72 -1.71 -2.17
CA THR A 22 -8.97 -0.86 -3.10
C THR A 22 -7.47 -0.99 -2.86
N VAL A 23 -7.02 -1.04 -1.60
CA VAL A 23 -5.61 -1.24 -1.25
C VAL A 23 -5.11 -2.57 -1.85
N GLN A 24 -5.88 -3.64 -1.69
CA GLN A 24 -5.52 -4.95 -2.23
C GLN A 24 -5.44 -4.91 -3.76
N ARG A 25 -6.37 -4.20 -4.40
CA ARG A 25 -6.36 -4.05 -5.85
C ARG A 25 -5.11 -3.33 -6.33
N TRP A 26 -4.74 -2.26 -5.64
CA TRP A 26 -3.54 -1.50 -5.99
C TRP A 26 -2.28 -2.33 -5.83
N ALA A 27 -2.21 -3.14 -4.78
CA ALA A 27 -1.07 -4.04 -4.58
C ALA A 27 -0.95 -5.06 -5.71
N LYS A 28 -2.07 -5.63 -6.13
CA LYS A 28 -2.08 -6.58 -7.26
C LYS A 28 -1.70 -5.91 -8.58
N ALA A 29 -2.03 -4.64 -8.73
CA ALA A 29 -1.70 -3.88 -9.93
C ALA A 29 -0.24 -3.39 -9.94
N GLY A 30 0.51 -3.62 -8.87
CA GLY A 30 1.90 -3.19 -8.77
C GLY A 30 2.08 -1.74 -8.34
N LEU A 31 1.03 -1.10 -7.81
CA LEU A 31 1.10 0.29 -7.36
C LEU A 31 1.56 0.42 -5.92
N LEU A 32 1.55 -0.67 -5.17
CA LEU A 32 1.99 -0.71 -3.77
C LEU A 32 2.91 -1.92 -3.59
N PRO A 33 3.83 -1.87 -2.58
CA PRO A 33 4.60 -3.06 -2.24
C PRO A 33 3.65 -4.13 -1.72
N LEU A 34 3.96 -5.39 -2.01
CA LEU A 34 3.14 -6.50 -1.54
C LEU A 34 3.31 -6.67 -0.03
N PRO A 35 2.23 -6.99 0.70
CA PRO A 35 2.35 -7.20 2.13
C PRO A 35 3.04 -8.52 2.44
N THR A 36 3.64 -8.59 3.63
CA THR A 36 4.15 -9.84 4.16
C THR A 36 3.02 -10.55 4.89
N VAL A 37 2.81 -11.82 4.57
CA VAL A 37 1.75 -12.63 5.15
C VAL A 37 2.35 -13.57 6.19
N TYR A 38 1.78 -13.58 7.39
CA TYR A 38 2.22 -14.45 8.47
C TYR A 38 1.14 -15.47 8.81
N TYR A 39 1.57 -16.69 9.09
CA TYR A 39 0.74 -17.72 9.68
C TYR A 39 1.24 -17.92 11.10
N GLY A 40 0.64 -17.21 12.05
CA GLY A 40 1.08 -17.25 13.43
C GLY A 40 0.39 -18.33 14.24
N LEU A 41 0.54 -18.24 15.57
CA LEU A 41 -0.10 -19.19 16.51
C LEU A 41 -1.63 -19.04 16.53
N LYS A 42 -2.14 -17.89 16.12
CA LYS A 42 -3.57 -17.67 16.01
C LYS A 42 -4.07 -18.19 14.67
N PRO A 43 -5.30 -18.71 14.61
CA PRO A 43 -5.87 -19.14 13.34
C PRO A 43 -5.95 -17.99 12.34
N GLY A 44 -5.71 -18.31 11.07
CA GLY A 44 -5.80 -17.33 10.00
C GLY A 44 -4.46 -16.75 9.61
N LYS A 45 -4.47 -15.94 8.60
CA LYS A 45 -3.29 -15.25 8.11
C LYS A 45 -3.36 -13.77 8.43
N HIS A 46 -2.22 -13.22 8.79
CA HIS A 46 -2.08 -11.80 9.11
C HIS A 46 -1.18 -11.15 8.07
N SER A 47 -1.62 -10.04 7.49
CA SER A 47 -0.84 -9.30 6.51
C SER A 47 -0.33 -8.00 7.12
N TYR A 48 0.95 -7.75 6.97
CA TYR A 48 1.57 -6.50 7.40
C TYR A 48 2.24 -5.85 6.21
N TRP A 49 2.04 -4.55 6.08
CA TRP A 49 2.57 -3.77 4.97
C TRP A 49 3.88 -3.10 5.37
N ASP A 50 4.69 -2.76 4.37
CA ASP A 50 5.88 -1.94 4.58
C ASP A 50 5.46 -0.61 5.22
N GLU A 51 6.29 -0.07 6.10
CA GLU A 51 5.99 1.19 6.78
C GLU A 51 5.82 2.37 5.81
N LYS A 52 6.33 2.23 4.58
CA LYS A 52 6.19 3.25 3.54
C LYS A 52 4.88 3.13 2.77
N ALA A 53 4.17 2.02 2.92
CA ALA A 53 2.95 1.77 2.17
C ALA A 53 1.86 2.81 2.39
N PRO A 54 1.60 3.31 3.60
CA PRO A 54 0.60 4.36 3.78
C PRO A 54 0.90 5.62 2.99
N ALA A 55 2.15 6.08 3.00
CA ALA A 55 2.56 7.27 2.25
C ALA A 55 2.45 7.03 0.74
N GLN A 56 2.88 5.84 0.29
CA GLN A 56 2.76 5.48 -1.13
C GLN A 56 1.32 5.39 -1.57
N ALA A 57 0.45 4.83 -0.74
CA ALA A 57 -0.98 4.74 -1.04
C ALA A 57 -1.62 6.13 -1.15
N ALA A 58 -1.26 7.05 -0.25
CA ALA A 58 -1.75 8.42 -0.32
C ALA A 58 -1.29 9.11 -1.61
N TRP A 59 -0.03 8.88 -2.01
CA TRP A 59 0.50 9.40 -3.26
C TRP A 59 -0.25 8.82 -4.47
N VAL A 60 -0.50 7.51 -4.48
CA VAL A 60 -1.26 6.85 -5.54
C VAL A 60 -2.67 7.43 -5.64
N ALA A 61 -3.33 7.63 -4.49
CA ALA A 61 -4.67 8.23 -4.47
C ALA A 61 -4.66 9.62 -5.09
N ALA A 62 -3.64 10.43 -4.80
CA ALA A 62 -3.50 11.76 -5.38
C ALA A 62 -3.32 11.69 -6.89
N GLN A 63 -2.56 10.72 -7.40
CA GLN A 63 -2.38 10.54 -8.84
C GLN A 63 -3.67 10.15 -9.53
N ILE A 64 -4.44 9.26 -8.92
CA ILE A 64 -5.74 8.85 -9.45
C ILE A 64 -6.70 10.04 -9.48
N SER A 65 -6.72 10.85 -8.43
CA SER A 65 -7.55 12.06 -8.37
C SER A 65 -7.14 13.07 -9.45
N ALA A 66 -5.89 13.06 -9.87
CA ALA A 66 -5.40 13.90 -10.95
C ALA A 66 -5.72 13.35 -12.33
N GLY A 67 -6.42 12.20 -12.42
CA GLY A 67 -6.83 11.62 -13.68
C GLY A 67 -5.80 10.69 -14.33
N ARG A 68 -4.79 10.25 -13.60
CA ARG A 68 -3.78 9.35 -14.14
C ARG A 68 -4.27 7.91 -14.13
N THR A 69 -3.86 7.14 -15.13
CA THR A 69 -4.17 5.72 -15.20
C THR A 69 -3.21 4.89 -14.35
N PHE A 70 -3.58 3.64 -14.05
CA PHE A 70 -2.69 2.73 -13.32
C PHE A 70 -1.36 2.55 -14.05
N GLU A 71 -1.39 2.44 -15.38
CA GLU A 71 -0.16 2.31 -16.17
C GLU A 71 0.75 3.52 -16.02
N GLN A 72 0.17 4.72 -16.04
CA GLN A 72 0.94 5.96 -15.86
C GLN A 72 1.54 6.03 -14.46
N ILE A 73 0.76 5.65 -13.45
CA ILE A 73 1.21 5.65 -12.07
C ILE A 73 2.34 4.63 -11.87
N LYS A 74 2.17 3.43 -12.43
CA LYS A 74 3.19 2.39 -12.33
C LYS A 74 4.48 2.82 -13.02
N ALA A 75 4.38 3.41 -14.20
CA ALA A 75 5.55 3.94 -14.91
C ALA A 75 6.27 5.01 -14.09
N ALA A 76 5.50 5.88 -13.42
CA ALA A 76 6.08 6.91 -12.56
C ALA A 76 6.79 6.29 -11.35
N LEU A 77 6.21 5.26 -10.75
CA LEU A 77 6.84 4.54 -9.63
C LEU A 77 8.15 3.88 -10.07
N ASP A 78 8.14 3.23 -11.25
CA ASP A 78 9.33 2.59 -11.79
C ASP A 78 10.43 3.61 -12.12
N ALA A 79 10.04 4.82 -12.45
CA ALA A 79 10.97 5.92 -12.71
C ALA A 79 11.44 6.62 -11.44
N GLY A 80 10.97 6.21 -10.27
CA GLY A 80 11.36 6.78 -8.99
C GLY A 80 10.65 8.08 -8.63
N ALA A 81 9.48 8.34 -9.18
CA ALA A 81 8.72 9.57 -8.91
C ALA A 81 8.25 9.66 -7.46
N PHE A 82 7.98 8.52 -6.82
CA PHE A 82 7.65 8.50 -5.41
C PHE A 82 8.88 8.13 -4.60
N ARG A 83 9.21 8.98 -3.63
CA ARG A 83 10.30 8.73 -2.68
C ARG A 83 9.75 8.97 -1.28
N PRO A 84 9.73 7.94 -0.44
CA PRO A 84 9.27 8.06 0.94
C PRO A 84 10.22 8.88 1.80
#